data_84267b6f8aafc56d9625505397b17d62
#
_entry.id   84267b6f8aafc56d9625505397b17d62
#
_cell.length_a   1.000
_cell.length_b   1.000
_cell.length_c   1.000
_cell.angle_alpha   90.00
_cell.angle_beta   90.00
_cell.angle_gamma   90.00
#
_symmetry.space_group_name_H-M   'P 1'
#
loop_
_entity.id
_entity.type
_entity.pdbx_description
1 polymer ?
#
loop_
_entity_poly.entity_id
_entity_poly.type
_entity_poly.pdbx_seq_one_letter_code
_entity_poly.pdbx_strand_id
1 'polypeptide(L)'
;RKRRYRCICGKRFFEKNFFLPRYHRVTSRLVAAIIGAFHELVPASEIGARYNVSGATAARYFKYVAFKPTQLPEVLSIDEFKGNSGGEKYNSIIVDAEKHKVVDILPNRFENDLIKYFSQFPSKTGVKYFVCDMNPHFRAVSKTCFPGAAIVADRYHVIRQVYWAMERVRKKEQKKLSARFRKYFKRSRCLLMKPMAKLSNEEMERLALMFEIAPRLADAYRLKNEFLDVIRAKSSAAGKPKLIDWLRSAETMGLPEFSDCIKAYRNW
;
A
#
# COMPACT_ATOMS: atom_id res chain seq x y z
N ARG A 1 27.19 24.34 29.39
CA ARG A 1 26.31 24.96 30.41
C ARG A 1 26.24 26.46 30.18
N LYS A 2 25.04 27.12 30.29
CA LYS A 2 24.91 28.58 30.32
C LYS A 2 25.41 29.09 31.64
N ARG A 3 26.21 30.15 31.63
CA ARG A 3 26.65 30.86 32.85
C ARG A 3 25.50 31.67 33.40
N ARG A 4 25.35 31.67 34.73
CA ARG A 4 24.39 32.48 35.47
C ARG A 4 25.11 33.59 36.18
N TYR A 5 24.66 34.79 35.99
CA TYR A 5 25.22 35.99 36.60
C TYR A 5 24.26 36.58 37.64
N ARG A 6 24.79 37.24 38.61
CA ARG A 6 24.06 38.04 39.59
C ARG A 6 24.56 39.48 39.54
N CYS A 7 23.64 40.41 39.30
CA CYS A 7 23.94 41.83 39.34
C CYS A 7 24.07 42.31 40.78
N ILE A 8 24.80 43.41 41.02
CA ILE A 8 24.91 44.09 42.33
C ILE A 8 23.52 44.45 42.83
N CYS A 9 22.57 44.81 41.97
CA CYS A 9 21.16 45.06 42.31
C CYS A 9 20.36 43.79 42.71
N GLY A 10 20.99 42.63 42.83
CA GLY A 10 20.35 41.34 43.16
C GLY A 10 19.71 40.61 41.97
N LYS A 11 19.54 41.23 40.81
CA LYS A 11 18.94 40.65 39.63
C LYS A 11 19.80 39.51 39.09
N ARG A 12 19.17 38.40 38.78
CA ARG A 12 19.84 37.21 38.20
C ARG A 12 19.51 37.09 36.72
N PHE A 13 20.51 36.82 35.89
CA PHE A 13 20.35 36.63 34.44
C PHE A 13 21.29 35.56 33.92
N PHE A 14 21.00 35.04 32.77
CA PHE A 14 21.82 34.05 32.08
C PHE A 14 22.55 34.73 30.92
N GLU A 15 23.72 34.20 30.62
CA GLU A 15 24.47 34.48 29.42
C GLU A 15 23.58 34.40 28.18
N LYS A 16 23.64 35.42 27.32
CA LYS A 16 22.93 35.40 26.02
C LYS A 16 23.78 34.63 25.01
N ASN A 17 23.24 33.53 24.49
CA ASN A 17 23.86 32.73 23.44
C ASN A 17 22.92 32.68 22.26
N PHE A 18 23.39 33.07 21.06
CA PHE A 18 22.63 32.99 19.81
C PHE A 18 22.51 31.53 19.27
N PHE A 19 23.44 30.64 19.62
CA PHE A 19 23.43 29.23 19.21
C PHE A 19 22.63 28.32 20.14
N LEU A 20 22.19 28.81 21.32
CA LEU A 20 21.37 28.06 22.27
C LEU A 20 20.19 28.94 22.74
N PRO A 21 19.01 28.80 22.12
CA PRO A 21 17.84 29.60 22.48
C PRO A 21 17.46 29.46 23.96
N ARG A 22 16.75 30.47 24.47
CA ARG A 22 16.29 30.50 25.85
C ARG A 22 15.42 29.26 26.13
N TYR A 23 15.66 28.58 27.24
CA TYR A 23 15.00 27.35 27.66
C TYR A 23 15.29 26.12 26.84
N HIS A 24 16.12 26.17 25.81
CA HIS A 24 16.54 25.02 25.04
C HIS A 24 17.76 24.33 25.67
N ARG A 25 17.81 22.99 25.59
CA ARG A 25 18.94 22.14 26.02
C ARG A 25 19.80 21.66 24.86
N VAL A 26 19.33 21.89 23.64
CA VAL A 26 19.95 21.45 22.40
C VAL A 26 20.26 22.71 21.57
N THR A 27 21.46 22.78 21.02
CA THR A 27 21.89 23.92 20.19
C THR A 27 21.17 23.91 18.84
N SER A 28 20.98 25.07 18.24
CA SER A 28 20.36 25.19 16.90
C SER A 28 21.11 24.39 15.86
N ARG A 29 22.46 24.31 15.97
CA ARG A 29 23.31 23.50 15.07
C ARG A 29 23.01 21.99 15.20
N LEU A 30 22.86 21.48 16.42
CA LEU A 30 22.52 20.09 16.65
C LEU A 30 21.08 19.79 16.18
N VAL A 31 20.13 20.71 16.36
CA VAL A 31 18.77 20.57 15.82
C VAL A 31 18.81 20.44 14.29
N ALA A 32 19.56 21.32 13.61
CA ALA A 32 19.70 21.24 12.15
C ALA A 32 20.33 19.91 11.69
N ALA A 33 21.36 19.40 12.40
CA ALA A 33 21.98 18.12 12.11
C ALA A 33 21.00 16.94 12.29
N ILE A 34 20.19 16.96 13.37
CA ILE A 34 19.15 15.95 13.61
C ILE A 34 18.10 15.96 12.49
N ILE A 35 17.63 17.14 12.07
CA ILE A 35 16.67 17.30 10.99
C ILE A 35 17.25 16.78 9.67
N GLY A 36 18.52 17.12 9.37
CA GLY A 36 19.21 16.63 8.19
C GLY A 36 19.33 15.09 8.15
N ALA A 37 19.62 14.46 9.28
CA ALA A 37 19.75 13.02 9.38
C ALA A 37 18.45 12.25 9.08
N PHE A 38 17.27 12.85 9.28
CA PHE A 38 16.00 12.21 8.90
C PHE A 38 15.85 12.02 7.38
N HIS A 39 16.54 12.78 6.55
CA HIS A 39 16.56 12.58 5.10
C HIS A 39 17.28 11.28 4.67
N GLU A 40 18.07 10.69 5.57
CA GLU A 40 18.72 9.38 5.35
C GLU A 40 17.76 8.20 5.57
N LEU A 41 16.51 8.45 5.95
CA LEU A 41 15.45 7.45 6.23
C LEU A 41 15.82 6.45 7.35
N VAL A 42 16.60 6.91 8.34
CA VAL A 42 16.96 6.12 9.51
C VAL A 42 16.01 6.37 10.69
N PRO A 43 15.81 5.39 11.59
CA PRO A 43 14.93 5.54 12.74
C PRO A 43 15.39 6.64 13.71
N ALA A 44 14.45 7.29 14.40
CA ALA A 44 14.76 8.32 15.39
C ALA A 44 15.65 7.81 16.54
N SER A 45 15.60 6.53 16.88
CA SER A 45 16.48 5.88 17.86
C SER A 45 17.94 5.88 17.39
N GLU A 46 18.19 5.58 16.14
CA GLU A 46 19.53 5.59 15.54
C GLU A 46 20.08 7.02 15.43
N ILE A 47 19.27 7.97 14.98
CA ILE A 47 19.62 9.40 14.99
C ILE A 47 19.96 9.85 16.42
N GLY A 48 19.15 9.43 17.39
CA GLY A 48 19.42 9.72 18.80
C GLY A 48 20.78 9.19 19.26
N ALA A 49 21.12 7.96 18.94
CA ALA A 49 22.41 7.36 19.25
C ALA A 49 23.57 8.11 18.58
N ARG A 50 23.44 8.44 17.27
CA ARG A 50 24.45 9.15 16.48
C ARG A 50 24.79 10.53 17.05
N TYR A 51 23.78 11.25 17.55
CA TYR A 51 23.94 12.62 18.08
C TYR A 51 23.92 12.71 19.60
N ASN A 52 24.01 11.59 20.29
CA ASN A 52 24.07 11.52 21.74
C ASN A 52 22.86 12.19 22.45
N VAL A 53 21.67 11.99 21.87
CA VAL A 53 20.38 12.41 22.44
C VAL A 53 19.44 11.20 22.49
N SER A 54 18.37 11.28 23.28
CA SER A 54 17.36 10.20 23.28
C SER A 54 16.61 10.17 21.94
N GLY A 55 16.18 8.97 21.49
CA GLY A 55 15.34 8.82 20.30
C GLY A 55 14.05 9.66 20.39
N ALA A 56 13.47 9.80 21.58
CA ALA A 56 12.33 10.70 21.82
C ALA A 56 12.67 12.19 21.60
N THR A 57 13.92 12.59 21.89
CA THR A 57 14.39 13.95 21.59
C THR A 57 14.57 14.14 20.08
N ALA A 58 15.14 13.18 19.38
CA ALA A 58 15.24 13.22 17.92
C ALA A 58 13.84 13.27 17.28
N ALA A 59 12.93 12.40 17.68
CA ALA A 59 11.56 12.34 17.15
C ALA A 59 10.77 13.66 17.29
N ARG A 60 11.02 14.45 18.35
CA ARG A 60 10.42 15.79 18.50
C ARG A 60 10.79 16.76 17.38
N TYR A 61 11.95 16.59 16.77
CA TYR A 61 12.40 17.44 15.66
C TYR A 61 11.92 16.93 14.29
N PHE A 62 11.38 15.73 14.20
CA PHE A 62 10.83 15.18 12.96
C PHE A 62 9.74 16.09 12.35
N LYS A 63 8.93 16.77 13.18
CA LYS A 63 7.91 17.72 12.71
C LYS A 63 8.44 18.90 11.88
N TYR A 64 9.74 19.15 11.92
CA TYR A 64 10.40 20.19 11.13
C TYR A 64 11.04 19.66 9.85
N VAL A 65 11.00 18.33 9.65
CA VAL A 65 11.44 17.72 8.41
C VAL A 65 10.36 17.97 7.37
N ALA A 66 10.70 18.75 6.35
CA ALA A 66 9.80 19.02 5.22
C ALA A 66 10.26 18.24 4.01
N PHE A 67 9.46 17.26 3.62
CA PHE A 67 9.55 16.61 2.31
C PHE A 67 8.54 17.32 1.39
N LYS A 68 9.03 18.19 0.51
CA LYS A 68 8.18 18.78 -0.53
C LYS A 68 8.62 18.22 -1.87
N PRO A 69 7.91 17.23 -2.40
CA PRO A 69 8.18 16.80 -3.75
C PRO A 69 7.92 17.95 -4.70
N THR A 70 8.88 18.23 -5.58
CA THR A 70 8.80 19.34 -6.56
C THR A 70 8.30 18.86 -7.90
N GLN A 71 8.41 17.56 -8.17
CA GLN A 71 8.03 16.93 -9.45
C GLN A 71 7.31 15.61 -9.16
N LEU A 72 6.39 15.28 -10.05
CA LEU A 72 5.70 13.98 -10.05
C LEU A 72 6.45 13.01 -10.95
N PRO A 73 6.51 11.71 -10.60
CA PRO A 73 7.15 10.69 -11.43
C PRO A 73 6.32 10.38 -12.67
N GLU A 74 6.95 9.80 -13.69
CA GLU A 74 6.29 9.34 -14.91
C GLU A 74 5.27 8.21 -14.61
N VAL A 75 5.64 7.27 -13.72
CA VAL A 75 4.79 6.20 -13.24
C VAL A 75 4.39 6.48 -11.80
N LEU A 76 3.28 7.17 -11.64
CA LEU A 76 2.73 7.56 -10.33
C LEU A 76 1.81 6.48 -9.81
N SER A 77 2.12 5.94 -8.63
CA SER A 77 1.25 4.98 -7.94
C SER A 77 0.65 5.59 -6.67
N ILE A 78 -0.60 5.28 -6.42
CA ILE A 78 -1.30 5.63 -5.18
C ILE A 78 -1.96 4.39 -4.58
N ASP A 79 -1.80 4.23 -3.27
CA ASP A 79 -2.44 3.17 -2.49
C ASP A 79 -2.85 3.70 -1.12
N GLU A 80 -3.70 2.94 -0.40
CA GLU A 80 -4.13 3.26 0.95
C GLU A 80 -3.57 2.25 1.96
N PHE A 81 -3.19 2.75 3.12
CA PHE A 81 -2.78 1.90 4.23
C PHE A 81 -3.40 2.36 5.54
N LYS A 82 -3.51 1.46 6.51
CA LYS A 82 -3.93 1.82 7.87
C LYS A 82 -2.84 2.65 8.53
N GLY A 83 -3.18 3.90 8.87
CA GLY A 83 -2.32 4.79 9.61
C GLY A 83 -3.07 5.38 10.81
N ASN A 84 -2.32 6.03 11.71
CA ASN A 84 -2.87 6.68 12.90
C ASN A 84 -2.65 8.19 12.86
N SER A 85 -2.27 8.76 11.72
CA SER A 85 -2.02 10.19 11.59
C SER A 85 -3.30 10.95 11.21
N GLY A 86 -3.48 12.12 11.78
CA GLY A 86 -4.58 13.01 11.43
C GLY A 86 -5.96 12.60 11.92
N GLY A 87 -6.08 11.56 12.76
CA GLY A 87 -7.37 11.06 13.24
C GLY A 87 -8.10 10.13 12.25
N GLU A 88 -7.60 10.00 11.02
CA GLU A 88 -8.19 9.12 10.00
C GLU A 88 -7.61 7.70 10.06
N LYS A 89 -8.47 6.71 9.79
CA LYS A 89 -8.09 5.29 9.80
C LYS A 89 -7.18 4.90 8.64
N TYR A 90 -7.27 5.60 7.52
CA TYR A 90 -6.55 5.31 6.30
C TYR A 90 -5.81 6.54 5.80
N ASN A 91 -4.54 6.35 5.53
CA ASN A 91 -3.66 7.31 4.88
C ASN A 91 -3.43 6.90 3.42
N SER A 92 -3.09 7.84 2.55
CA SER A 92 -2.65 7.53 1.20
C SER A 92 -1.14 7.60 1.11
N ILE A 93 -0.55 6.64 0.39
CA ILE A 93 0.85 6.64 0.01
C ILE A 93 0.98 6.92 -1.48
N ILE A 94 1.86 7.83 -1.82
CA ILE A 94 2.19 8.19 -3.20
C ILE A 94 3.59 7.71 -3.50
N VAL A 95 3.76 6.96 -4.57
CA VAL A 95 4.99 6.24 -4.88
C VAL A 95 5.40 6.49 -6.34
N ASP A 96 6.70 6.68 -6.56
CA ASP A 96 7.34 6.47 -7.87
C ASP A 96 7.47 4.95 -8.07
N ALA A 97 6.58 4.38 -8.87
CA ALA A 97 6.53 2.92 -9.04
C ALA A 97 7.70 2.39 -9.86
N GLU A 98 8.33 3.21 -10.69
CA GLU A 98 9.50 2.83 -11.47
C GLU A 98 10.77 2.77 -10.61
N LYS A 99 10.97 3.80 -9.78
CA LYS A 99 12.15 3.90 -8.91
C LYS A 99 11.94 3.26 -7.54
N HIS A 100 10.75 2.74 -7.25
CA HIS A 100 10.37 2.17 -5.94
C HIS A 100 10.63 3.14 -4.77
N LYS A 101 10.29 4.42 -4.95
CA LYS A 101 10.49 5.47 -3.94
C LYS A 101 9.18 6.07 -3.50
N VAL A 102 9.02 6.24 -2.20
CA VAL A 102 7.91 7.02 -1.65
C VAL A 102 8.10 8.49 -2.03
N VAL A 103 7.09 9.06 -2.67
CA VAL A 103 7.02 10.48 -3.03
C VAL A 103 6.46 11.28 -1.86
N ASP A 104 5.33 10.80 -1.30
CA ASP A 104 4.70 11.44 -0.15
C ASP A 104 3.73 10.49 0.56
N ILE A 105 3.32 10.87 1.80
CA ILE A 105 2.29 10.22 2.58
C ILE A 105 1.28 11.26 3.02
N LEU A 106 0.01 11.06 2.66
CA LEU A 106 -1.07 11.99 2.98
C LEU A 106 -1.93 11.47 4.13
N PRO A 107 -2.48 12.36 4.96
CA PRO A 107 -3.19 11.98 6.18
C PRO A 107 -4.53 11.30 5.95
N ASN A 108 -5.06 11.35 4.73
CA ASN A 108 -6.33 10.73 4.36
C ASN A 108 -6.33 10.28 2.88
N ARG A 109 -7.46 9.74 2.42
CA ARG A 109 -7.66 9.23 1.05
C ARG A 109 -8.83 9.90 0.32
N PHE A 110 -9.31 11.03 0.84
CA PHE A 110 -10.47 11.70 0.27
C PHE A 110 -10.14 12.34 -1.07
N GLU A 111 -11.04 12.16 -2.03
CA GLU A 111 -10.88 12.62 -3.41
C GLU A 111 -10.52 14.11 -3.48
N ASN A 112 -11.27 14.95 -2.76
CA ASN A 112 -11.04 16.40 -2.75
C ASN A 112 -9.64 16.78 -2.22
N ASP A 113 -9.17 16.09 -1.17
CA ASP A 113 -7.85 16.37 -0.59
C ASP A 113 -6.73 15.91 -1.52
N LEU A 114 -6.92 14.79 -2.20
CA LEU A 114 -5.99 14.31 -3.22
C LEU A 114 -5.94 15.25 -4.42
N ILE A 115 -7.07 15.74 -4.90
CA ILE A 115 -7.12 16.74 -5.98
C ILE A 115 -6.41 18.01 -5.56
N LYS A 116 -6.67 18.49 -4.33
CA LYS A 116 -5.99 19.67 -3.76
C LYS A 116 -4.48 19.45 -3.63
N TYR A 117 -4.06 18.26 -3.20
CA TYR A 117 -2.63 17.92 -3.14
C TYR A 117 -1.99 17.97 -4.52
N PHE A 118 -2.57 17.30 -5.52
CA PHE A 118 -2.01 17.28 -6.86
C PHE A 118 -2.10 18.64 -7.58
N SER A 119 -3.01 19.53 -7.18
CA SER A 119 -3.08 20.90 -7.73
C SER A 119 -1.88 21.77 -7.40
N GLN A 120 -1.11 21.40 -6.36
CA GLN A 120 0.09 22.14 -5.96
C GLN A 120 1.27 21.97 -6.92
N PHE A 121 1.23 20.97 -7.79
CA PHE A 121 2.29 20.71 -8.76
C PHE A 121 2.09 21.54 -10.01
N PRO A 122 3.09 22.34 -10.42
CA PRO A 122 2.97 23.24 -11.55
C PRO A 122 2.85 22.48 -12.89
N SER A 123 3.46 21.29 -12.99
CA SER A 123 3.37 20.44 -14.17
C SER A 123 2.91 19.04 -13.79
N LYS A 124 1.92 18.52 -14.50
CA LYS A 124 1.36 17.18 -14.36
C LYS A 124 1.49 16.36 -15.63
N THR A 125 1.94 16.99 -16.72
CA THR A 125 2.07 16.37 -18.06
C THR A 125 3.14 15.28 -18.10
N GLY A 126 4.07 15.29 -17.15
CA GLY A 126 5.09 14.24 -17.00
C GLY A 126 4.55 12.90 -16.52
N VAL A 127 3.36 12.86 -15.92
CA VAL A 127 2.73 11.60 -15.47
C VAL A 127 2.11 10.90 -16.67
N LYS A 128 2.69 9.78 -17.10
CA LYS A 128 2.19 8.95 -18.20
C LYS A 128 1.30 7.81 -17.73
N TYR A 129 1.58 7.27 -16.54
CA TYR A 129 0.84 6.16 -15.95
C TYR A 129 0.41 6.49 -14.53
N PHE A 130 -0.88 6.31 -14.25
CA PHE A 130 -1.44 6.44 -12.92
C PHE A 130 -1.87 5.06 -12.43
N VAL A 131 -1.10 4.49 -11.51
CA VAL A 131 -1.33 3.15 -10.95
C VAL A 131 -2.14 3.27 -9.67
N CYS A 132 -3.26 2.58 -9.57
CA CYS A 132 -4.09 2.57 -8.37
C CYS A 132 -4.86 1.26 -8.21
N ASP A 133 -5.45 1.06 -7.03
CA ASP A 133 -6.44 0.02 -6.87
C ASP A 133 -7.71 0.32 -7.71
N MET A 134 -8.60 -0.66 -7.82
CA MET A 134 -9.85 -0.49 -8.58
C MET A 134 -10.91 0.32 -7.80
N ASN A 135 -10.49 1.31 -6.99
CA ASN A 135 -11.37 2.22 -6.28
C ASN A 135 -11.84 3.34 -7.23
N PRO A 136 -13.16 3.60 -7.36
CA PRO A 136 -13.68 4.66 -8.20
C PRO A 136 -13.15 6.06 -7.86
N HIS A 137 -12.86 6.33 -6.59
CA HIS A 137 -12.32 7.63 -6.14
C HIS A 137 -10.93 7.91 -6.72
N PHE A 138 -10.02 6.93 -6.71
CA PHE A 138 -8.70 7.10 -7.33
C PHE A 138 -8.79 7.27 -8.84
N ARG A 139 -9.74 6.58 -9.48
CA ARG A 139 -10.01 6.76 -10.91
C ARG A 139 -10.51 8.18 -11.20
N ALA A 140 -11.36 8.75 -10.35
CA ALA A 140 -11.84 10.13 -10.48
C ALA A 140 -10.68 11.13 -10.31
N VAL A 141 -9.83 10.95 -9.29
CA VAL A 141 -8.60 11.74 -9.09
C VAL A 141 -7.71 11.70 -10.34
N SER A 142 -7.47 10.51 -10.91
CA SER A 142 -6.66 10.38 -12.12
C SER A 142 -7.23 11.16 -13.29
N LYS A 143 -8.53 11.01 -13.56
CA LYS A 143 -9.20 11.73 -14.67
C LYS A 143 -9.15 13.25 -14.49
N THR A 144 -9.31 13.73 -13.26
CA THR A 144 -9.30 15.17 -12.95
C THR A 144 -7.90 15.75 -12.98
N CYS A 145 -6.92 15.07 -12.38
CA CYS A 145 -5.58 15.63 -12.21
C CYS A 145 -4.63 15.28 -13.36
N PHE A 146 -4.84 14.15 -14.03
CA PHE A 146 -3.94 13.57 -15.04
C PHE A 146 -4.70 13.06 -16.27
N PRO A 147 -5.44 13.91 -16.99
CA PRO A 147 -6.30 13.48 -18.09
C PRO A 147 -5.55 12.81 -19.24
N GLY A 148 -4.25 13.07 -19.38
CA GLY A 148 -3.38 12.43 -20.38
C GLY A 148 -2.71 11.14 -19.92
N ALA A 149 -2.85 10.75 -18.65
CA ALA A 149 -2.22 9.56 -18.12
C ALA A 149 -3.08 8.30 -18.37
N ALA A 150 -2.43 7.19 -18.71
CA ALA A 150 -3.09 5.90 -18.74
C ALA A 150 -3.33 5.41 -17.31
N ILE A 151 -4.59 5.05 -17.01
CA ILE A 151 -4.95 4.50 -15.69
C ILE A 151 -4.64 3.01 -15.69
N VAL A 152 -3.85 2.55 -14.73
CA VAL A 152 -3.40 1.16 -14.59
C VAL A 152 -3.91 0.60 -13.27
N ALA A 153 -4.64 -0.51 -13.32
CA ALA A 153 -5.05 -1.22 -12.11
C ALA A 153 -3.85 -1.90 -11.45
N ASP A 154 -3.68 -1.71 -10.14
CA ASP A 154 -2.62 -2.39 -9.39
C ASP A 154 -2.81 -3.90 -9.44
N ARG A 155 -1.78 -4.58 -9.94
CA ARG A 155 -1.75 -6.04 -10.13
C ARG A 155 -2.08 -6.82 -8.86
N TYR A 156 -1.58 -6.38 -7.72
CA TYR A 156 -1.85 -7.05 -6.45
C TYR A 156 -3.33 -7.00 -6.10
N HIS A 157 -3.96 -5.84 -6.21
CA HIS A 157 -5.37 -5.64 -5.92
C HIS A 157 -6.27 -6.42 -6.88
N VAL A 158 -5.90 -6.48 -8.15
CA VAL A 158 -6.59 -7.28 -9.17
C VAL A 158 -6.54 -8.77 -8.81
N ILE A 159 -5.36 -9.34 -8.61
CA ILE A 159 -5.19 -10.77 -8.27
C ILE A 159 -5.91 -11.10 -6.96
N ARG A 160 -5.81 -10.26 -5.95
CA ARG A 160 -6.41 -10.43 -4.62
C ARG A 160 -7.91 -10.68 -4.67
N GLN A 161 -8.64 -10.05 -5.58
CA GLN A 161 -10.09 -10.24 -5.70
C GLN A 161 -10.45 -11.67 -6.07
N VAL A 162 -9.75 -12.27 -7.03
CA VAL A 162 -9.96 -13.67 -7.43
C VAL A 162 -9.61 -14.63 -6.30
N TYR A 163 -8.51 -14.37 -5.60
CA TYR A 163 -8.14 -15.18 -4.42
C TYR A 163 -9.19 -15.10 -3.31
N TRP A 164 -9.75 -13.93 -3.07
CA TRP A 164 -10.85 -13.76 -2.12
C TRP A 164 -12.13 -14.47 -2.54
N ALA A 165 -12.46 -14.42 -3.83
CA ALA A 165 -13.60 -15.16 -4.36
C ALA A 165 -13.44 -16.66 -4.12
N MET A 166 -12.29 -17.24 -4.49
CA MET A 166 -11.98 -18.65 -4.22
C MET A 166 -12.02 -18.97 -2.72
N GLU A 167 -11.48 -18.09 -1.85
CA GLU A 167 -11.50 -18.30 -0.39
C GLU A 167 -12.93 -18.24 0.17
N ARG A 168 -13.83 -17.44 -0.41
CA ARG A 168 -15.26 -17.45 -0.06
C ARG A 168 -15.91 -18.79 -0.42
N VAL A 169 -15.61 -19.34 -1.60
CA VAL A 169 -16.08 -20.68 -1.99
C VAL A 169 -15.57 -21.73 -0.99
N ARG A 170 -14.26 -21.75 -0.72
CA ARG A 170 -13.68 -22.69 0.25
C ARG A 170 -14.38 -22.62 1.62
N LYS A 171 -14.62 -21.42 2.13
CA LYS A 171 -15.29 -21.22 3.42
C LYS A 171 -16.74 -21.72 3.43
N LYS A 172 -17.47 -21.54 2.30
CA LYS A 172 -18.84 -22.05 2.19
C LYS A 172 -18.86 -23.58 2.12
N GLU A 173 -18.02 -24.20 1.31
CA GLU A 173 -17.92 -25.64 1.20
C GLU A 173 -17.45 -26.25 2.55
N GLN A 174 -16.46 -25.65 3.19
CA GLN A 174 -15.99 -26.07 4.49
C GLN A 174 -17.09 -26.13 5.55
N LYS A 175 -18.06 -25.21 5.54
CA LYS A 175 -19.17 -25.18 6.52
C LYS A 175 -20.10 -26.37 6.40
N LYS A 176 -20.19 -27.00 5.22
CA LYS A 176 -21.04 -28.18 4.96
C LYS A 176 -20.44 -29.48 5.48
N LEU A 177 -19.15 -29.49 5.86
CA LEU A 177 -18.39 -30.67 6.19
C LEU A 177 -18.42 -30.96 7.70
N SER A 178 -18.17 -32.24 8.06
CA SER A 178 -17.96 -32.66 9.46
C SER A 178 -16.76 -31.95 10.08
N ALA A 179 -16.66 -31.94 11.41
CA ALA A 179 -15.59 -31.25 12.14
C ALA A 179 -14.18 -31.68 11.70
N ARG A 180 -13.98 -32.97 11.40
CA ARG A 180 -12.72 -33.53 10.92
C ARG A 180 -12.32 -32.96 9.56
N PHE A 181 -13.20 -33.01 8.57
CA PHE A 181 -12.96 -32.48 7.24
C PHE A 181 -12.88 -30.96 7.23
N ARG A 182 -13.66 -30.28 8.07
CA ARG A 182 -13.58 -28.83 8.24
C ARG A 182 -12.17 -28.37 8.63
N LYS A 183 -11.52 -29.09 9.57
CA LYS A 183 -10.16 -28.81 10.00
C LYS A 183 -9.15 -29.03 8.87
N TYR A 184 -9.33 -30.10 8.08
CA TYR A 184 -8.50 -30.38 6.92
C TYR A 184 -8.60 -29.29 5.86
N PHE A 185 -9.78 -28.86 5.48
CA PHE A 185 -10.00 -27.76 4.52
C PHE A 185 -9.41 -26.44 5.02
N LYS A 186 -9.51 -26.13 6.29
CA LYS A 186 -8.91 -24.93 6.88
C LYS A 186 -7.39 -24.94 6.75
N ARG A 187 -6.75 -26.05 7.02
CA ARG A 187 -5.29 -26.24 6.96
C ARG A 187 -4.77 -26.25 5.51
N SER A 188 -5.58 -26.66 4.55
CA SER A 188 -5.23 -26.72 3.14
C SER A 188 -5.36 -25.38 2.38
N ARG A 189 -5.66 -24.28 3.10
CA ARG A 189 -5.77 -22.94 2.48
C ARG A 189 -4.51 -22.56 1.70
N CYS A 190 -3.32 -22.77 2.28
CA CYS A 190 -2.05 -22.44 1.63
C CYS A 190 -1.85 -23.22 0.33
N LEU A 191 -2.32 -24.47 0.27
CA LEU A 191 -2.27 -25.33 -0.90
C LEU A 191 -3.13 -24.77 -2.05
N LEU A 192 -4.36 -24.35 -1.74
CA LEU A 192 -5.27 -23.71 -2.69
C LEU A 192 -4.74 -22.38 -3.23
N MET A 193 -3.91 -21.66 -2.43
CA MET A 193 -3.30 -20.41 -2.88
C MET A 193 -2.15 -20.62 -3.86
N LYS A 194 -1.53 -21.80 -3.91
CA LYS A 194 -0.47 -22.10 -4.87
C LYS A 194 -1.01 -22.13 -6.31
N PRO A 195 -0.25 -21.60 -7.28
CA PRO A 195 -0.50 -21.88 -8.71
C PRO A 195 -0.35 -23.37 -8.99
N MET A 196 -1.17 -23.91 -9.88
CA MET A 196 -1.12 -25.34 -10.25
C MET A 196 0.29 -25.81 -10.66
N ALA A 197 0.99 -25.00 -11.45
CA ALA A 197 2.35 -25.30 -11.92
C ALA A 197 3.42 -25.36 -10.81
N LYS A 198 3.08 -24.98 -9.56
CA LYS A 198 4.00 -25.01 -8.41
C LYS A 198 3.63 -26.10 -7.40
N LEU A 199 2.70 -26.97 -7.70
CA LEU A 199 2.29 -28.07 -6.84
C LEU A 199 3.24 -29.27 -7.00
N SER A 200 3.55 -29.95 -5.89
CA SER A 200 4.14 -31.28 -5.92
C SER A 200 3.07 -32.34 -6.23
N ASN A 201 3.50 -33.56 -6.59
CA ASN A 201 2.57 -34.66 -6.85
C ASN A 201 1.68 -34.96 -5.62
N GLU A 202 2.26 -35.01 -4.42
CA GLU A 202 1.50 -35.20 -3.18
C GLU A 202 0.49 -34.07 -2.93
N GLU A 203 0.85 -32.83 -3.26
CA GLU A 203 -0.04 -31.68 -3.13
C GLU A 203 -1.19 -31.76 -4.15
N MET A 204 -0.94 -32.26 -5.36
CA MET A 204 -1.97 -32.48 -6.37
C MET A 204 -2.95 -33.58 -5.95
N GLU A 205 -2.47 -34.69 -5.41
CA GLU A 205 -3.33 -35.77 -4.86
C GLU A 205 -4.22 -35.26 -3.72
N ARG A 206 -3.65 -34.47 -2.82
CA ARG A 206 -4.42 -33.85 -1.73
C ARG A 206 -5.49 -32.88 -2.22
N LEU A 207 -5.23 -32.13 -3.29
CA LEU A 207 -6.22 -31.27 -3.91
C LEU A 207 -7.29 -32.06 -4.65
N ALA A 208 -6.92 -33.13 -5.36
CA ALA A 208 -7.88 -34.02 -6.04
C ALA A 208 -8.92 -34.55 -5.05
N LEU A 209 -8.49 -35.07 -3.91
CA LEU A 209 -9.40 -35.52 -2.84
C LEU A 209 -10.32 -34.38 -2.33
N MET A 210 -9.79 -33.17 -2.19
CA MET A 210 -10.62 -32.02 -1.79
C MET A 210 -11.66 -31.65 -2.86
N PHE A 211 -11.33 -31.83 -4.14
CA PHE A 211 -12.22 -31.49 -5.25
C PHE A 211 -13.31 -32.55 -5.44
N GLU A 212 -13.03 -33.82 -5.16
CA GLU A 212 -14.05 -34.88 -5.09
C GLU A 212 -15.09 -34.58 -4.00
N ILE A 213 -14.63 -34.13 -2.82
CA ILE A 213 -15.52 -33.79 -1.69
C ILE A 213 -16.29 -32.49 -1.96
N ALA A 214 -15.70 -31.54 -2.67
CA ALA A 214 -16.25 -30.21 -2.93
C ALA A 214 -16.02 -29.76 -4.38
N PRO A 215 -16.81 -30.26 -5.35
CA PRO A 215 -16.61 -29.94 -6.78
C PRO A 215 -16.62 -28.44 -7.10
N ARG A 216 -17.44 -27.65 -6.42
CA ARG A 216 -17.44 -26.18 -6.57
C ARG A 216 -16.09 -25.54 -6.22
N LEU A 217 -15.31 -26.16 -5.34
CA LEU A 217 -13.96 -25.69 -5.01
C LEU A 217 -12.98 -25.97 -6.16
N ALA A 218 -13.18 -27.07 -6.91
CA ALA A 218 -12.42 -27.36 -8.13
C ALA A 218 -12.63 -26.28 -9.19
N ASP A 219 -13.90 -25.89 -9.41
CA ASP A 219 -14.25 -24.81 -10.35
C ASP A 219 -13.61 -23.48 -9.94
N ALA A 220 -13.70 -23.11 -8.67
CA ALA A 220 -13.09 -21.90 -8.15
C ALA A 220 -11.54 -21.92 -8.27
N TYR A 221 -10.92 -23.07 -8.07
CA TYR A 221 -9.49 -23.25 -8.24
C TYR A 221 -9.06 -23.16 -9.71
N ARG A 222 -9.85 -23.72 -10.62
CA ARG A 222 -9.66 -23.60 -12.07
C ARG A 222 -9.71 -22.13 -12.49
N LEU A 223 -10.76 -21.40 -12.13
CA LEU A 223 -10.90 -19.96 -12.41
C LEU A 223 -9.71 -19.15 -11.89
N LYS A 224 -9.22 -19.46 -10.68
CA LYS A 224 -8.03 -18.81 -10.14
C LYS A 224 -6.80 -19.03 -11.03
N ASN A 225 -6.55 -20.24 -11.50
CA ASN A 225 -5.39 -20.54 -12.33
C ASN A 225 -5.50 -19.92 -13.73
N GLU A 226 -6.67 -20.02 -14.37
CA GLU A 226 -6.95 -19.35 -15.65
C GLU A 226 -6.72 -17.84 -15.55
N PHE A 227 -7.13 -17.21 -14.43
CA PHE A 227 -6.88 -15.80 -14.20
C PHE A 227 -5.39 -15.47 -14.05
N LEU A 228 -4.61 -16.35 -13.43
CA LEU A 228 -3.15 -16.14 -13.34
C LEU A 228 -2.49 -16.16 -14.72
N ASP A 229 -3.07 -16.89 -15.70
CA ASP A 229 -2.58 -16.89 -17.08
C ASP A 229 -2.95 -15.61 -17.84
N VAL A 230 -4.07 -14.97 -17.50
CA VAL A 230 -4.38 -13.59 -17.93
C VAL A 230 -3.29 -12.63 -17.45
N ILE A 231 -2.99 -12.68 -16.16
CA ILE A 231 -2.01 -11.76 -15.53
C ILE A 231 -0.57 -11.98 -15.99
N ARG A 232 -0.24 -13.19 -16.47
CA ARG A 232 1.08 -13.53 -17.02
C ARG A 232 1.23 -13.16 -18.49
N ALA A 233 0.21 -12.62 -19.12
CA ALA A 233 0.30 -12.20 -20.51
C ALA A 233 1.37 -11.11 -20.68
N LYS A 234 2.21 -11.26 -21.71
CA LYS A 234 3.36 -10.36 -21.94
C LYS A 234 2.97 -8.98 -22.50
N SER A 235 1.73 -8.85 -22.98
CA SER A 235 1.23 -7.58 -23.54
C SER A 235 -0.28 -7.46 -23.33
N SER A 236 -0.80 -6.25 -23.41
CA SER A 236 -2.23 -5.97 -23.39
C SER A 236 -2.98 -6.67 -24.51
N ALA A 237 -2.39 -6.75 -25.72
CA ALA A 237 -2.97 -7.44 -26.85
C ALA A 237 -3.15 -8.95 -26.57
N ALA A 238 -2.20 -9.57 -25.89
CA ALA A 238 -2.29 -10.98 -25.50
C ALA A 238 -3.17 -11.22 -24.26
N GLY A 239 -3.25 -10.24 -23.36
CA GLY A 239 -4.02 -10.36 -22.10
C GLY A 239 -5.51 -10.12 -22.28
N LYS A 240 -5.89 -9.19 -23.14
CA LYS A 240 -7.29 -8.80 -23.33
C LYS A 240 -8.21 -9.96 -23.80
N PRO A 241 -7.86 -10.76 -24.83
CA PRO A 241 -8.67 -11.93 -25.19
C PRO A 241 -8.80 -12.93 -24.04
N LYS A 242 -7.70 -13.22 -23.36
CA LYS A 242 -7.70 -14.15 -22.21
C LYS A 242 -8.61 -13.67 -21.08
N LEU A 243 -8.65 -12.37 -20.81
CA LEU A 243 -9.54 -11.79 -19.82
C LEU A 243 -11.01 -11.96 -20.22
N ILE A 244 -11.33 -11.73 -21.50
CA ILE A 244 -12.69 -11.91 -22.03
C ILE A 244 -13.13 -13.38 -21.90
N ASP A 245 -12.26 -14.32 -22.25
CA ASP A 245 -12.55 -15.74 -22.13
C ASP A 245 -12.70 -16.16 -20.66
N TRP A 246 -11.84 -15.63 -19.79
CA TRP A 246 -11.97 -15.85 -18.35
C TRP A 246 -13.30 -15.34 -17.79
N LEU A 247 -13.75 -14.14 -18.20
CA LEU A 247 -15.03 -13.57 -17.78
C LEU A 247 -16.20 -14.48 -18.20
N ARG A 248 -16.17 -15.00 -19.43
CA ARG A 248 -17.18 -15.95 -19.92
C ARG A 248 -17.18 -17.25 -19.11
N SER A 249 -15.99 -17.83 -18.87
CA SER A 249 -15.84 -19.03 -18.03
C SER A 249 -16.40 -18.79 -16.63
N ALA A 250 -16.07 -17.67 -16.01
CA ALA A 250 -16.51 -17.35 -14.65
C ALA A 250 -18.03 -17.17 -14.55
N GLU A 251 -18.66 -16.61 -15.57
CA GLU A 251 -20.12 -16.47 -15.65
C GLU A 251 -20.81 -17.81 -15.90
N THR A 252 -20.28 -18.62 -16.81
CA THR A 252 -20.83 -19.96 -17.12
C THR A 252 -20.77 -20.88 -15.90
N MET A 253 -19.70 -20.82 -15.10
CA MET A 253 -19.58 -21.61 -13.86
C MET A 253 -20.56 -21.19 -12.77
N GLY A 254 -21.13 -19.98 -12.83
CA GLY A 254 -22.20 -19.54 -11.95
C GLY A 254 -21.85 -19.52 -10.47
N LEU A 255 -20.58 -19.24 -10.12
CA LEU A 255 -20.14 -19.12 -8.72
C LEU A 255 -20.42 -17.69 -8.20
N PRO A 256 -21.43 -17.51 -7.32
CA PRO A 256 -21.82 -16.16 -6.87
C PRO A 256 -20.67 -15.42 -6.14
N GLU A 257 -19.72 -16.19 -5.60
CA GLU A 257 -18.54 -15.63 -4.92
C GLU A 257 -17.63 -14.84 -5.85
N PHE A 258 -17.73 -15.06 -7.16
CA PHE A 258 -16.95 -14.37 -8.19
C PHE A 258 -17.66 -13.14 -8.76
N SER A 259 -18.94 -12.89 -8.43
CA SER A 259 -19.73 -11.79 -9.01
C SER A 259 -19.09 -10.43 -8.83
N ASP A 260 -18.51 -10.15 -7.65
CA ASP A 260 -17.86 -8.87 -7.35
C ASP A 260 -16.63 -8.62 -8.24
N CYS A 261 -15.76 -9.63 -8.41
CA CYS A 261 -14.59 -9.48 -9.25
C CYS A 261 -14.94 -9.43 -10.75
N ILE A 262 -15.94 -10.19 -11.22
CA ILE A 262 -16.45 -10.10 -12.59
C ILE A 262 -16.95 -8.67 -12.87
N LYS A 263 -17.79 -8.14 -11.98
CA LYS A 263 -18.30 -6.77 -12.08
C LYS A 263 -17.19 -5.73 -12.07
N ALA A 264 -16.22 -5.89 -11.18
CA ALA A 264 -15.07 -4.99 -11.12
C ALA A 264 -14.27 -4.98 -12.42
N TYR A 265 -13.96 -6.15 -12.98
CA TYR A 265 -13.15 -6.25 -14.21
C TYR A 265 -13.87 -5.80 -15.47
N ARG A 266 -15.20 -5.87 -15.51
CA ARG A 266 -15.99 -5.30 -16.61
C ARG A 266 -16.04 -3.77 -16.59
N ASN A 267 -15.97 -3.18 -15.40
CA ASN A 267 -16.03 -1.72 -15.22
C ASN A 267 -14.68 -1.02 -15.37
N TRP A 268 -13.60 -1.79 -15.41
CA TRP A 268 -12.21 -1.32 -15.59
C TRP A 268 -11.70 -1.57 -16.98
#